data_e07206f9987c922aa323c64495ceb392
#
_entry.id   e07206f9987c922aa323c64495ceb392
#
_cell.length_a   1.000
_cell.length_b   1.000
_cell.length_c   1.000
_cell.angle_alpha   90.00
_cell.angle_beta   90.00
_cell.angle_gamma   90.00
#
_symmetry.space_group_name_H-M   'P 1'
#
loop_
_entity.id
_entity.type
_entity.pdbx_description
1 polymer ?
#
loop_
_entity_poly.entity_id
_entity_poly.type
_entity_poly.pdbx_seq_one_letter_code
_entity_poly.pdbx_strand_id
1 'polypeptide(L)'
;MRIGLFTDTYPPYINGVSTSVLMLKQGLEKLGHKVYVVTVNSENFHYKKEDDVLMIPGVPIGILDFRMTSLYPLRAQKIIKSWNLDVIHTHTEFGVGSFARLIAKQYNIPLVHTYHTMYEEYIYYITKGYFDGASKKLVEYLTLFLCDKTVEELIVPTKKTYDLFKEKYKVKRDVHIIPSGIDVTRFYRENINKKELENLKKELNIKKDDFIILYVGRIAKEKNIEF
;
A
#
# COMPACT_ATOMS: atom_id res chain seq x y z
N MET A 1 -18.61 7.87 9.23
CA MET A 1 -17.30 8.18 9.82
C MET A 1 -16.46 9.00 8.85
N ARG A 2 -15.49 9.76 9.37
CA ARG A 2 -14.45 10.46 8.60
C ARG A 2 -13.16 9.66 8.74
N ILE A 3 -12.69 9.09 7.65
CA ILE A 3 -11.58 8.13 7.63
C ILE A 3 -10.41 8.76 6.89
N GLY A 4 -9.22 8.76 7.50
CA GLY A 4 -7.99 9.19 6.85
C GLY A 4 -7.14 7.99 6.41
N LEU A 5 -6.96 7.80 5.10
CA LEU A 5 -6.05 6.80 4.54
C LEU A 5 -4.69 7.44 4.30
N PHE A 6 -3.63 6.87 4.88
CA PHE A 6 -2.27 7.40 4.81
C PHE A 6 -1.36 6.40 4.12
N THR A 7 -0.73 6.82 3.02
CA THR A 7 0.08 5.95 2.17
C THR A 7 1.18 6.71 1.45
N ASP A 8 2.34 6.10 1.22
CA ASP A 8 3.40 6.70 0.41
C ASP A 8 3.11 6.60 -1.10
N THR A 9 2.18 5.74 -1.51
CA THR A 9 1.83 5.54 -2.92
C THR A 9 0.33 5.58 -3.14
N TYR A 10 -0.10 6.39 -4.12
CA TYR A 10 -1.51 6.54 -4.53
C TYR A 10 -1.55 6.86 -6.03
N PRO A 11 -2.66 6.64 -6.76
CA PRO A 11 -2.72 7.02 -8.17
C PRO A 11 -2.22 8.45 -8.44
N PRO A 12 -1.50 8.68 -9.55
CA PRO A 12 -1.35 7.82 -10.73
C PRO A 12 -0.32 6.68 -10.65
N TYR A 13 0.35 6.48 -9.52
CA TYR A 13 1.25 5.33 -9.35
C TYR A 13 0.51 4.01 -9.47
N ILE A 14 1.05 3.09 -10.28
CA ILE A 14 0.49 1.76 -10.50
C ILE A 14 1.32 0.73 -9.72
N ASN A 15 0.82 0.35 -8.56
CA ASN A 15 1.35 -0.77 -7.77
C ASN A 15 0.26 -1.37 -6.88
N GLY A 16 0.54 -2.51 -6.25
CA GLY A 16 -0.45 -3.23 -5.44
C GLY A 16 -0.99 -2.41 -4.25
N VAL A 17 -0.15 -1.62 -3.58
CA VAL A 17 -0.58 -0.78 -2.45
C VAL A 17 -1.49 0.34 -2.93
N SER A 18 -1.08 1.09 -3.97
CA SER A 18 -1.86 2.17 -4.56
C SER A 18 -3.26 1.69 -4.99
N THR A 19 -3.31 0.55 -5.69
CA THR A 19 -4.59 -0.05 -6.11
C THR A 19 -5.44 -0.47 -4.91
N SER A 20 -4.85 -1.10 -3.89
CA SER A 20 -5.55 -1.52 -2.68
C SER A 20 -6.15 -0.33 -1.93
N VAL A 21 -5.40 0.76 -1.77
CA VAL A 21 -5.89 1.98 -1.10
C VAL A 21 -7.01 2.65 -1.89
N LEU A 22 -6.89 2.71 -3.22
CA LEU A 22 -7.95 3.24 -4.08
C LEU A 22 -9.25 2.43 -3.95
N MET A 23 -9.15 1.09 -4.00
CA MET A 23 -10.31 0.20 -3.85
C MET A 23 -10.95 0.33 -2.47
N LEU A 24 -10.12 0.43 -1.42
CA LEU A 24 -10.61 0.65 -0.06
C LEU A 24 -11.34 1.99 0.05
N LYS A 25 -10.76 3.09 -0.47
CA LYS A 25 -11.42 4.40 -0.51
C LYS A 25 -12.79 4.31 -1.15
N GLN A 26 -12.87 3.76 -2.36
CA GLN A 26 -14.11 3.62 -3.11
C GLN A 26 -15.15 2.74 -2.38
N GLY A 27 -14.70 1.65 -1.75
CA GLY A 27 -15.56 0.77 -0.96
C GLY A 27 -16.14 1.47 0.25
N LEU A 28 -15.32 2.19 1.01
CA LEU A 28 -15.77 2.93 2.19
C LEU A 28 -16.71 4.08 1.82
N GLU A 29 -16.46 4.78 0.72
CA GLU A 29 -17.36 5.84 0.21
C GLU A 29 -18.71 5.29 -0.23
N LYS A 30 -18.74 4.12 -0.88
CA LYS A 30 -19.99 3.42 -1.21
C LYS A 30 -20.80 3.04 0.03
N LEU A 31 -20.14 2.81 1.16
CA LEU A 31 -20.77 2.56 2.46
C LEU A 31 -21.18 3.84 3.20
N GLY A 32 -21.04 5.02 2.58
CA GLY A 32 -21.46 6.30 3.11
C GLY A 32 -20.45 6.95 4.07
N HIS A 33 -19.21 6.50 4.10
CA HIS A 33 -18.15 7.16 4.86
C HIS A 33 -17.53 8.32 4.09
N LYS A 34 -17.04 9.33 4.79
CA LYS A 34 -16.20 10.38 4.20
C LYS A 34 -14.75 9.97 4.30
N VAL A 35 -14.08 9.81 3.15
CA VAL A 35 -12.72 9.29 3.11
C VAL A 35 -11.76 10.34 2.56
N TYR A 36 -10.69 10.59 3.31
CA TYR A 36 -9.59 11.47 2.94
C TYR A 36 -8.32 10.64 2.70
N VAL A 37 -7.50 11.06 1.76
CA VAL A 37 -6.21 10.41 1.48
C VAL A 37 -5.07 11.39 1.73
N VAL A 38 -4.03 10.95 2.41
CA VAL A 38 -2.75 11.66 2.52
C VAL A 38 -1.68 10.81 1.83
N THR A 39 -1.02 11.40 0.85
CA THR A 39 0.02 10.71 0.08
C THR A 39 1.19 11.63 -0.27
N VAL A 40 2.22 11.09 -0.91
CA VAL A 40 3.37 11.86 -1.38
C VAL A 40 3.09 12.44 -2.76
N ASN A 41 3.48 13.70 -2.97
CA ASN A 41 3.47 14.28 -4.30
C ASN A 41 4.60 13.69 -5.15
N SER A 42 4.24 12.99 -6.21
CA SER A 42 5.17 12.32 -7.12
C SER A 42 5.76 13.23 -8.17
N GLU A 43 5.05 14.28 -8.52
CA GLU A 43 5.40 15.14 -9.66
C GLU A 43 6.33 16.27 -9.25
N ASN A 44 6.14 16.84 -8.06
CA ASN A 44 6.90 17.99 -7.61
C ASN A 44 7.04 18.09 -6.08
N PHE A 45 7.82 19.08 -5.61
CA PHE A 45 8.09 19.33 -4.19
C PHE A 45 7.06 20.26 -3.53
N HIS A 46 5.84 20.36 -4.08
CA HIS A 46 4.82 21.24 -3.57
C HIS A 46 3.65 20.45 -2.97
N TYR A 47 2.95 21.11 -2.05
CA TYR A 47 1.66 20.61 -1.59
C TYR A 47 0.63 20.72 -2.71
N LYS A 48 -0.10 19.65 -2.97
CA LYS A 48 -1.24 19.64 -3.86
C LYS A 48 -2.44 19.09 -3.08
N LYS A 49 -3.57 19.73 -3.18
CA LYS A 49 -4.83 19.25 -2.63
C LYS A 49 -5.83 19.18 -3.77
N GLU A 50 -6.34 17.99 -4.01
CA GLU A 50 -7.39 17.72 -4.98
C GLU A 50 -8.51 17.02 -4.23
N ASP A 51 -9.68 17.66 -4.19
CA ASP A 51 -10.84 17.18 -3.43
C ASP A 51 -10.46 16.68 -2.02
N ASP A 52 -10.55 15.38 -1.79
CA ASP A 52 -10.25 14.70 -0.54
C ASP A 52 -8.84 14.07 -0.49
N VAL A 53 -7.97 14.40 -1.44
CA VAL A 53 -6.59 13.91 -1.50
C VAL A 53 -5.61 15.06 -1.21
N LEU A 54 -4.79 14.88 -0.18
CA LEU A 54 -3.68 15.77 0.16
C LEU A 54 -2.37 15.12 -0.22
N MET A 55 -1.69 15.71 -1.18
CA MET A 55 -0.34 15.30 -1.59
C MET A 55 0.69 16.17 -0.88
N ILE A 56 1.56 15.55 -0.08
CA ILE A 56 2.62 16.25 0.65
C ILE A 56 3.95 16.16 -0.11
N PRO A 57 4.83 17.16 0.00
CA PRO A 57 6.13 17.14 -0.68
C PRO A 57 6.99 15.95 -0.25
N GLY A 58 7.68 15.33 -1.21
CA GLY A 58 8.62 14.24 -0.94
C GLY A 58 9.87 14.33 -1.78
N VAL A 59 11.02 14.00 -1.20
CA VAL A 59 12.33 13.96 -1.86
C VAL A 59 12.61 12.54 -2.34
N PRO A 60 12.97 12.30 -3.61
CA PRO A 60 13.34 10.96 -4.08
C PRO A 60 14.62 10.49 -3.36
N ILE A 61 14.62 9.26 -2.89
CA ILE A 61 15.78 8.67 -2.19
C ILE A 61 16.58 7.70 -3.04
N GLY A 62 16.24 7.59 -4.34
CA GLY A 62 16.97 6.74 -5.30
C GLY A 62 16.79 5.24 -5.11
N ILE A 63 15.84 4.81 -4.29
CA ILE A 63 15.50 3.41 -4.05
C ILE A 63 14.07 3.19 -4.52
N LEU A 64 13.87 2.40 -5.60
CA LEU A 64 12.57 1.91 -6.09
C LEU A 64 11.47 3.00 -6.17
N ASP A 65 11.76 4.18 -6.67
CA ASP A 65 10.84 5.33 -6.76
C ASP A 65 10.25 5.82 -5.42
N PHE A 66 10.78 5.35 -4.29
CA PHE A 66 10.37 5.84 -2.98
C PHE A 66 10.78 7.29 -2.78
N ARG A 67 9.88 8.06 -2.18
CA ARG A 67 10.12 9.44 -1.77
C ARG A 67 10.00 9.57 -0.26
N MET A 68 10.95 10.23 0.35
CA MET A 68 10.91 10.53 1.77
C MET A 68 10.23 11.89 1.98
N THR A 69 9.27 11.93 2.89
CA THR A 69 8.62 13.17 3.31
C THR A 69 9.23 13.68 4.62
N SER A 70 8.97 14.94 4.95
CA SER A 70 9.23 15.43 6.31
C SER A 70 8.42 14.57 7.31
N LEU A 71 9.05 14.19 8.41
CA LEU A 71 8.36 13.42 9.47
C LEU A 71 7.18 14.18 10.08
N TYR A 72 7.18 15.51 10.01
CA TYR A 72 6.13 16.33 10.60
C TYR A 72 5.85 17.61 9.78
N PRO A 73 5.17 17.49 8.63
CA PRO A 73 4.86 18.64 7.78
C PRO A 73 3.73 19.50 8.37
N LEU A 74 4.09 20.63 8.99
CA LEU A 74 3.15 21.49 9.73
C LEU A 74 1.94 21.96 8.91
N ARG A 75 2.14 22.21 7.61
CA ARG A 75 1.02 22.61 6.72
C ARG A 75 0.02 21.48 6.55
N ALA A 76 0.49 20.26 6.35
CA ALA A 76 -0.36 19.07 6.25
C ALA A 76 -1.13 18.84 7.55
N GLN A 77 -0.45 18.98 8.70
CA GLN A 77 -1.06 18.84 10.01
C GLN A 77 -2.29 19.75 10.19
N LYS A 78 -2.17 21.04 9.82
CA LYS A 78 -3.29 22.00 9.92
C LYS A 78 -4.48 21.58 9.05
N ILE A 79 -4.21 21.08 7.84
CA ILE A 79 -5.26 20.61 6.93
C ILE A 79 -5.93 19.35 7.51
N ILE A 80 -5.14 18.35 7.95
CA ILE A 80 -5.67 17.10 8.50
C ILE A 80 -6.49 17.36 9.77
N LYS A 81 -6.06 18.27 10.64
CA LYS A 81 -6.82 18.67 11.82
C LYS A 81 -8.22 19.16 11.47
N SER A 82 -8.37 19.92 10.38
CA SER A 82 -9.67 20.44 9.93
C SER A 82 -10.63 19.36 9.41
N TRP A 83 -10.14 18.16 9.10
CA TRP A 83 -10.97 17.05 8.64
C TRP A 83 -11.73 16.37 9.79
N ASN A 84 -11.29 16.57 11.06
CA ASN A 84 -11.88 15.94 12.24
C ASN A 84 -12.03 14.42 12.05
N LEU A 85 -10.94 13.74 11.78
CA LEU A 85 -10.92 12.30 11.50
C LEU A 85 -11.36 11.49 12.71
N ASP A 86 -12.21 10.49 12.49
CA ASP A 86 -12.63 9.51 13.48
C ASP A 86 -11.63 8.35 13.60
N VAL A 87 -10.91 8.04 12.51
CA VAL A 87 -9.90 6.98 12.45
C VAL A 87 -8.83 7.32 11.41
N ILE A 88 -7.62 6.93 11.69
CA ILE A 88 -6.50 6.95 10.76
C ILE A 88 -6.16 5.52 10.36
N HIS A 89 -6.03 5.27 9.07
CA HIS A 89 -5.65 3.98 8.52
C HIS A 89 -4.37 4.12 7.68
N THR A 90 -3.28 3.54 8.15
CA THR A 90 -1.98 3.59 7.46
C THR A 90 -1.76 2.35 6.60
N HIS A 91 -1.13 2.56 5.43
CA HIS A 91 -0.82 1.52 4.45
C HIS A 91 0.68 1.40 4.17
N THR A 92 1.49 2.25 4.80
CA THR A 92 2.95 2.21 4.75
C THR A 92 3.52 2.47 6.14
N GLU A 93 4.70 1.92 6.43
CA GLU A 93 5.31 1.99 7.76
C GLU A 93 6.10 3.27 7.96
N PHE A 94 6.83 3.69 6.92
CA PHE A 94 7.72 4.84 6.91
C PHE A 94 7.05 6.06 6.28
N GLY A 95 7.77 7.13 6.08
CA GLY A 95 7.28 8.31 5.38
C GLY A 95 5.94 8.83 5.91
N VAL A 96 4.91 8.76 5.07
CA VAL A 96 3.54 9.19 5.40
C VAL A 96 2.95 8.36 6.53
N GLY A 97 3.29 7.07 6.63
CA GLY A 97 2.84 6.22 7.73
C GLY A 97 3.40 6.64 9.09
N SER A 98 4.67 7.07 9.15
CA SER A 98 5.26 7.62 10.38
C SER A 98 4.61 8.95 10.78
N PHE A 99 4.34 9.82 9.81
CA PHE A 99 3.60 11.06 10.03
C PHE A 99 2.19 10.80 10.56
N ALA A 100 1.48 9.82 10.00
CA ALA A 100 0.15 9.41 10.45
C ALA A 100 0.14 8.98 11.92
N ARG A 101 1.15 8.21 12.35
CA ARG A 101 1.30 7.77 13.75
C ARG A 101 1.50 8.94 14.70
N LEU A 102 2.29 9.95 14.30
CA LEU A 102 2.46 11.17 15.09
C LEU A 102 1.15 11.96 15.21
N ILE A 103 0.40 12.10 14.12
CA ILE A 103 -0.91 12.77 14.11
C ILE A 103 -1.92 12.01 14.97
N ALA A 104 -2.01 10.69 14.82
CA ALA A 104 -2.89 9.84 15.60
C ALA A 104 -2.65 10.03 17.10
N LYS A 105 -1.39 9.93 17.52
CA LYS A 105 -0.99 10.14 18.92
C LYS A 105 -1.30 11.55 19.40
N GLN A 106 -0.99 12.57 18.61
CA GLN A 106 -1.19 13.98 19.01
C GLN A 106 -2.66 14.35 19.18
N TYR A 107 -3.53 13.82 18.33
CA TYR A 107 -4.96 14.15 18.35
C TYR A 107 -5.82 13.06 19.00
N ASN A 108 -5.18 12.02 19.56
CA ASN A 108 -5.86 10.88 20.18
C ASN A 108 -6.88 10.23 19.22
N ILE A 109 -6.47 10.00 17.98
CA ILE A 109 -7.28 9.36 16.95
C ILE A 109 -6.85 7.89 16.86
N PRO A 110 -7.78 6.92 16.90
CA PRO A 110 -7.46 5.50 16.72
C PRO A 110 -6.73 5.25 15.40
N LEU A 111 -5.71 4.38 15.43
CA LEU A 111 -4.89 4.06 14.27
C LEU A 111 -4.98 2.57 13.92
N VAL A 112 -5.42 2.30 12.70
CA VAL A 112 -5.40 0.99 12.06
C VAL A 112 -4.24 0.94 11.07
N HIS A 113 -3.59 -0.22 10.92
CA HIS A 113 -2.54 -0.40 9.94
C HIS A 113 -2.79 -1.63 9.08
N THR A 114 -2.64 -1.50 7.75
CA THR A 114 -2.58 -2.65 6.84
C THR A 114 -1.14 -2.87 6.40
N TYR A 115 -0.63 -4.05 6.72
CA TYR A 115 0.69 -4.49 6.31
C TYR A 115 0.67 -5.05 4.89
N HIS A 116 1.30 -4.36 3.95
CA HIS A 116 1.29 -4.75 2.53
C HIS A 116 2.59 -5.38 2.05
N THR A 117 3.72 -5.05 2.66
CA THR A 117 5.05 -5.36 2.12
C THR A 117 5.81 -6.27 3.06
N MET A 118 6.18 -7.45 2.60
CA MET A 118 7.08 -8.33 3.34
C MET A 118 8.53 -7.80 3.22
N TYR A 119 8.88 -6.85 4.09
CA TYR A 119 10.19 -6.19 4.06
C TYR A 119 11.37 -7.16 4.16
N GLU A 120 11.22 -8.30 4.84
CA GLU A 120 12.26 -9.34 4.92
C GLU A 120 12.66 -9.84 3.52
N GLU A 121 11.70 -9.95 2.60
CA GLU A 121 11.94 -10.38 1.23
C GLU A 121 12.58 -9.27 0.37
N TYR A 122 12.36 -7.99 0.75
CA TYR A 122 12.87 -6.83 0.02
C TYR A 122 14.24 -6.33 0.51
N ILE A 123 14.68 -6.71 1.70
CA ILE A 123 16.00 -6.31 2.25
C ILE A 123 17.12 -6.69 1.29
N TYR A 124 17.04 -7.86 0.65
CA TYR A 124 18.02 -8.30 -0.32
C TYR A 124 18.27 -7.26 -1.42
N TYR A 125 17.23 -6.57 -1.89
CA TYR A 125 17.35 -5.54 -2.92
C TYR A 125 17.98 -4.25 -2.41
N ILE A 126 17.77 -3.93 -1.14
CA ILE A 126 18.32 -2.71 -0.52
C ILE A 126 19.79 -2.93 -0.16
N THR A 127 20.11 -4.07 0.40
CA THR A 127 21.47 -4.36 0.90
C THR A 127 22.37 -5.02 -0.14
N LYS A 128 21.84 -5.40 -1.32
CA LYS A 128 22.54 -6.18 -2.36
C LYS A 128 23.20 -7.46 -1.79
N GLY A 129 22.63 -8.02 -0.72
CA GLY A 129 23.17 -9.19 -0.03
C GLY A 129 24.25 -8.87 1.02
N TYR A 130 24.65 -7.61 1.19
CA TYR A 130 25.58 -7.22 2.25
C TYR A 130 24.81 -6.99 3.58
N PHE A 131 25.36 -7.48 4.70
CA PHE A 131 24.80 -7.33 6.06
C PHE A 131 23.42 -7.99 6.30
N ASP A 132 23.10 -9.06 5.62
CA ASP A 132 21.79 -9.72 5.67
C ASP A 132 21.29 -10.01 7.10
N GLY A 133 22.13 -10.48 8.02
CA GLY A 133 21.71 -10.87 9.37
C GLY A 133 21.33 -9.68 10.26
N ALA A 134 22.15 -8.63 10.28
CA ALA A 134 21.91 -7.45 11.12
C ALA A 134 20.78 -6.59 10.55
N SER A 135 20.76 -6.41 9.24
CA SER A 135 19.72 -5.65 8.53
C SER A 135 18.34 -6.30 8.70
N LYS A 136 18.26 -7.63 8.59
CA LYS A 136 17.02 -8.38 8.82
C LYS A 136 16.48 -8.19 10.24
N LYS A 137 17.33 -8.30 11.26
CA LYS A 137 16.93 -8.09 12.65
C LYS A 137 16.44 -6.66 12.90
N LEU A 138 17.12 -5.66 12.32
CA LEU A 138 16.71 -4.27 12.47
C LEU A 138 15.33 -4.03 11.83
N VAL A 139 15.10 -4.52 10.61
CA VAL A 139 13.81 -4.38 9.94
C VAL A 139 12.72 -5.17 10.67
N GLU A 140 13.00 -6.37 11.15
CA GLU A 140 12.08 -7.13 11.99
C GLU A 140 11.69 -6.33 13.23
N TYR A 141 12.65 -5.76 13.95
CA TYR A 141 12.39 -4.94 15.13
C TYR A 141 11.54 -3.70 14.81
N LEU A 142 11.89 -2.98 13.72
CA LEU A 142 11.13 -1.81 13.29
C LEU A 142 9.70 -2.18 12.86
N THR A 143 9.54 -3.28 12.12
CA THR A 143 8.23 -3.80 11.71
C THR A 143 7.39 -4.13 12.93
N LEU A 144 7.95 -4.86 13.89
CA LEU A 144 7.27 -5.19 15.14
C LEU A 144 6.87 -3.94 15.92
N PHE A 145 7.79 -2.98 16.06
CA PHE A 145 7.50 -1.74 16.77
C PHE A 145 6.32 -1.00 16.11
N LEU A 146 6.35 -0.85 14.78
CA LEU A 146 5.34 -0.12 14.03
C LEU A 146 3.99 -0.85 13.96
N CYS A 147 4.00 -2.18 13.91
CA CYS A 147 2.78 -2.99 13.76
C CYS A 147 2.17 -3.45 15.10
N ASP A 148 2.93 -3.45 16.20
CA ASP A 148 2.43 -3.88 17.52
C ASP A 148 2.25 -2.72 18.50
N LYS A 149 3.20 -1.75 18.52
CA LYS A 149 3.23 -0.72 19.57
C LYS A 149 2.55 0.57 19.21
N THR A 150 2.33 0.84 17.93
CA THR A 150 1.85 2.13 17.44
C THR A 150 0.47 2.07 16.79
N VAL A 151 -0.20 0.93 16.86
CA VAL A 151 -1.51 0.71 16.23
C VAL A 151 -2.49 0.11 17.24
N GLU A 152 -3.77 0.36 17.07
CA GLU A 152 -4.85 -0.32 17.78
C GLU A 152 -5.16 -1.68 17.13
N GLU A 153 -5.23 -1.72 15.79
CA GLU A 153 -5.59 -2.91 15.02
C GLU A 153 -4.63 -3.10 13.84
N LEU A 154 -4.25 -4.34 13.58
CA LEU A 154 -3.40 -4.73 12.46
C LEU A 154 -4.17 -5.55 11.44
N ILE A 155 -4.13 -5.14 10.17
CA ILE A 155 -4.71 -5.87 9.06
C ILE A 155 -3.57 -6.48 8.23
N VAL A 156 -3.76 -7.73 7.83
CA VAL A 156 -2.85 -8.45 6.93
C VAL A 156 -3.62 -9.10 5.79
N PRO A 157 -3.03 -9.18 4.57
CA PRO A 157 -3.78 -9.62 3.39
C PRO A 157 -3.95 -11.14 3.31
N THR A 158 -3.14 -11.93 4.01
CA THR A 158 -3.10 -13.39 3.86
C THR A 158 -2.90 -14.12 5.18
N LYS A 159 -3.30 -15.40 5.21
CA LYS A 159 -3.02 -16.31 6.33
C LYS A 159 -1.51 -16.46 6.57
N LYS A 160 -0.69 -16.54 5.52
CA LYS A 160 0.78 -16.61 5.63
C LYS A 160 1.32 -15.42 6.44
N THR A 161 0.83 -14.21 6.16
CA THR A 161 1.26 -13.00 6.88
C THR A 161 0.71 -12.97 8.30
N TYR A 162 -0.51 -13.45 8.52
CA TYR A 162 -1.08 -13.61 9.86
C TYR A 162 -0.21 -14.52 10.73
N ASP A 163 0.16 -15.70 10.22
CA ASP A 163 1.00 -16.65 10.95
C ASP A 163 2.38 -16.07 11.26
N LEU A 164 2.97 -15.30 10.32
CA LEU A 164 4.20 -14.58 10.56
C LEU A 164 4.09 -13.65 11.78
N PHE A 165 3.03 -12.85 11.87
CA PHE A 165 2.85 -11.90 12.97
C PHE A 165 2.49 -12.61 14.29
N LYS A 166 1.61 -13.59 14.27
CA LYS A 166 1.15 -14.26 15.50
C LYS A 166 2.12 -15.34 16.00
N GLU A 167 2.68 -16.15 15.11
CA GLU A 167 3.51 -17.31 15.51
C GLU A 167 5.00 -16.94 15.62
N LYS A 168 5.56 -16.25 14.61
CA LYS A 168 6.97 -15.87 14.60
C LYS A 168 7.24 -14.61 15.43
N TYR A 169 6.50 -13.54 15.15
CA TYR A 169 6.72 -12.25 15.79
C TYR A 169 6.02 -12.08 17.12
N LYS A 170 5.05 -12.95 17.45
CA LYS A 170 4.29 -12.95 18.72
C LYS A 170 3.66 -11.60 19.04
N VAL A 171 3.12 -10.95 18.02
CA VAL A 171 2.44 -9.66 18.13
C VAL A 171 1.24 -9.79 19.07
N LYS A 172 1.13 -8.86 20.03
CA LYS A 172 0.07 -8.86 21.05
C LYS A 172 -1.25 -8.26 20.53
N ARG A 173 -1.18 -7.34 19.57
CA ARG A 173 -2.36 -6.70 18.97
C ARG A 173 -3.23 -7.72 18.26
N ASP A 174 -4.51 -7.38 18.11
CA ASP A 174 -5.40 -8.13 17.23
C ASP A 174 -4.96 -7.98 15.79
N VAL A 175 -4.96 -9.10 15.08
CA VAL A 175 -4.54 -9.20 13.69
C VAL A 175 -5.69 -9.75 12.88
N HIS A 176 -6.12 -9.02 11.87
CA HIS A 176 -7.24 -9.38 11.03
C HIS A 176 -6.78 -9.75 9.62
N ILE A 177 -7.30 -10.85 9.08
CA ILE A 177 -7.03 -11.24 7.70
C ILE A 177 -8.09 -10.59 6.82
N ILE A 178 -7.71 -9.54 6.11
CA ILE A 178 -8.57 -8.84 5.15
C ILE A 178 -7.82 -8.73 3.82
N PRO A 179 -8.14 -9.56 2.83
CA PRO A 179 -7.53 -9.50 1.51
C PRO A 179 -7.77 -8.15 0.82
N SER A 180 -6.82 -7.73 -0.01
CA SER A 180 -7.00 -6.54 -0.84
C SER A 180 -8.17 -6.72 -1.80
N GLY A 181 -9.04 -5.72 -1.90
CA GLY A 181 -10.14 -5.71 -2.84
C GLY A 181 -9.67 -5.61 -4.29
N ILE A 182 -10.39 -6.26 -5.20
CA ILE A 182 -10.17 -6.19 -6.64
C ILE A 182 -11.50 -5.85 -7.30
N ASP A 183 -11.49 -4.87 -8.21
CA ASP A 183 -12.63 -4.63 -9.09
C ASP A 183 -12.61 -5.65 -10.22
N VAL A 184 -13.47 -6.66 -10.11
CA VAL A 184 -13.59 -7.74 -11.10
C VAL A 184 -14.55 -7.41 -12.23
N THR A 185 -15.31 -6.31 -12.15
CA THR A 185 -16.34 -5.97 -13.15
C THR A 185 -15.78 -5.81 -14.55
N ARG A 186 -14.54 -5.32 -14.65
CA ARG A 186 -13.83 -5.16 -15.93
C ARG A 186 -13.42 -6.48 -16.58
N PHE A 187 -13.39 -7.58 -15.81
CA PHE A 187 -12.92 -8.90 -16.25
C PHE A 187 -14.07 -9.88 -16.51
N TYR A 188 -15.33 -9.44 -16.45
CA TYR A 188 -16.45 -10.29 -16.84
C TYR A 188 -16.42 -10.54 -18.35
N ARG A 189 -16.69 -11.81 -18.73
CA ARG A 189 -16.67 -12.24 -20.14
C ARG A 189 -17.63 -11.45 -21.02
N GLU A 190 -18.74 -11.01 -20.44
CA GLU A 190 -19.77 -10.21 -21.11
C GLU A 190 -19.24 -8.82 -21.54
N ASN A 191 -18.24 -8.31 -20.82
CA ASN A 191 -17.63 -7.00 -21.09
C ASN A 191 -16.52 -7.05 -22.13
N ILE A 192 -16.18 -8.27 -22.62
CA ILE A 192 -15.09 -8.43 -23.60
C ILE A 192 -15.58 -8.10 -25.00
N ASN A 193 -14.92 -7.13 -25.63
CA ASN A 193 -15.14 -6.82 -27.05
C ASN A 193 -14.58 -7.99 -27.91
N LYS A 194 -15.48 -8.79 -28.48
CA LYS A 194 -15.09 -9.97 -29.29
C LYS A 194 -14.22 -9.59 -30.50
N LYS A 195 -14.45 -8.42 -31.13
CA LYS A 195 -13.68 -7.97 -32.27
C LYS A 195 -12.24 -7.63 -31.87
N GLU A 196 -12.06 -6.94 -30.74
CA GLU A 196 -10.73 -6.64 -30.19
C GLU A 196 -9.98 -7.90 -29.80
N LEU A 197 -10.67 -8.85 -29.15
CA LEU A 197 -10.09 -10.15 -28.80
C LEU A 197 -9.60 -10.92 -30.02
N GLU A 198 -10.39 -10.99 -31.10
CA GLU A 198 -9.99 -11.68 -32.34
C GLU A 198 -8.83 -10.95 -33.05
N ASN A 199 -8.79 -9.62 -33.01
CA ASN A 199 -7.67 -8.85 -33.53
C ASN A 199 -6.39 -9.13 -32.74
N LEU A 200 -6.46 -9.14 -31.39
CA LEU A 200 -5.33 -9.45 -30.52
C LEU A 200 -4.81 -10.88 -30.76
N LYS A 201 -5.70 -11.86 -30.90
CA LYS A 201 -5.29 -13.23 -31.24
C LYS A 201 -4.53 -13.31 -32.56
N LYS A 202 -5.00 -12.58 -33.59
CA LYS A 202 -4.31 -12.51 -34.88
C LYS A 202 -2.95 -11.85 -34.77
N GLU A 203 -2.86 -10.74 -34.05
CA GLU A 203 -1.61 -10.01 -33.81
C GLU A 203 -0.56 -10.90 -33.11
N LEU A 204 -1.00 -11.66 -32.11
CA LEU A 204 -0.15 -12.57 -31.35
C LEU A 204 0.01 -13.96 -32.02
N ASN A 205 -0.56 -14.19 -33.21
CA ASN A 205 -0.55 -15.47 -33.91
C ASN A 205 -1.13 -16.65 -33.09
N ILE A 206 -2.09 -16.40 -32.22
CA ILE A 206 -2.73 -17.40 -31.37
C ILE A 206 -3.76 -18.18 -32.20
N LYS A 207 -3.60 -19.51 -32.22
CA LYS A 207 -4.50 -20.45 -32.89
C LYS A 207 -5.61 -20.91 -31.95
N LYS A 208 -6.67 -21.48 -32.54
CA LYS A 208 -7.87 -21.92 -31.80
C LYS A 208 -7.57 -22.93 -30.69
N ASP A 209 -6.62 -23.81 -30.92
CA ASP A 209 -6.29 -24.95 -30.03
C ASP A 209 -5.00 -24.71 -29.23
N ASP A 210 -4.46 -23.49 -29.24
CA ASP A 210 -3.27 -23.18 -28.48
C ASP A 210 -3.56 -23.14 -26.99
N PHE A 211 -2.68 -23.75 -26.19
CA PHE A 211 -2.66 -23.62 -24.74
C PHE A 211 -1.91 -22.35 -24.37
N ILE A 212 -2.60 -21.39 -23.77
CA ILE A 212 -2.04 -20.06 -23.47
C ILE A 212 -1.64 -20.00 -22.01
N ILE A 213 -0.38 -19.69 -21.74
CA ILE A 213 0.12 -19.29 -20.41
C ILE A 213 0.34 -17.80 -20.43
N LEU A 214 -0.43 -17.06 -19.63
CA LEU A 214 -0.32 -15.61 -19.51
C LEU A 214 0.34 -15.24 -18.20
N TYR A 215 1.43 -14.49 -18.25
CA TYR A 215 1.99 -13.80 -17.10
C TYR A 215 1.74 -12.29 -17.21
N VAL A 216 1.17 -11.72 -16.16
CA VAL A 216 0.97 -10.27 -16.05
C VAL A 216 1.64 -9.80 -14.76
N GLY A 217 2.70 -9.02 -14.86
CA GLY A 217 3.42 -8.54 -13.69
C GLY A 217 4.81 -8.01 -14.01
N ARG A 218 5.48 -7.51 -12.98
CA ARG A 218 6.86 -7.05 -13.08
C ARG A 218 7.80 -8.24 -13.23
N ILE A 219 8.73 -8.19 -14.19
CA ILE A 219 9.81 -9.16 -14.30
C ILE A 219 10.81 -8.85 -13.19
N ALA A 220 10.89 -9.73 -12.21
CA ALA A 220 11.77 -9.57 -11.06
C ALA A 220 12.10 -10.94 -10.44
N LYS A 221 13.25 -11.05 -9.77
CA LYS A 221 13.77 -12.28 -9.19
C LYS A 221 12.78 -12.98 -8.24
N GLU A 222 12.05 -12.20 -7.43
CA GLU A 222 11.04 -12.73 -6.51
C GLU A 222 9.83 -13.35 -7.20
N LYS A 223 9.66 -13.11 -8.50
CA LYS A 223 8.56 -13.69 -9.30
C LYS A 223 8.93 -15.05 -9.91
N ASN A 224 10.22 -15.38 -9.86
CA ASN A 224 10.73 -16.70 -10.23
C ASN A 224 10.24 -17.18 -11.61
N ILE A 225 10.34 -16.29 -12.62
CA ILE A 225 9.81 -16.53 -13.97
C ILE A 225 10.80 -17.36 -14.83
N GLU A 226 12.02 -17.55 -14.35
CA GLU A 226 13.13 -18.22 -15.06
C GLU A 226 13.11 -19.75 -14.90
N PHE A 227 11.97 -20.35 -14.55
CA PHE A 227 11.80 -21.80 -14.46
C PHE A 227 11.29 -22.39 -15.77
#